data_cce1fb7a1462a596d0f87020d4392064
#
_entry.id   cce1fb7a1462a596d0f87020d4392064
#
_cell.length_a   1.000
_cell.length_b   1.000
_cell.length_c   1.000
_cell.angle_alpha   90.00
_cell.angle_beta   90.00
_cell.angle_gamma   90.00
#
_symmetry.space_group_name_H-M   'P 1'
#
loop_
_entity.id
_entity.type
_entity.pdbx_description
1 polymer ?
#
loop_
_entity_poly.entity_id
_entity_poly.type
_entity_poly.pdbx_seq_one_letter_code
_entity_poly.pdbx_strand_id
1 'polypeptide(L)'
;AVKVTDTESPSTTVRSWKDSVNAIVETADDIRPGLTVTMVDNGFRAEYTFPNEGITIPYYITLEGDYIQASIAVDEITETESDPALIQESSRSVVDVNLLQDLGAAFSDEEGYIITPDGSGAVINFNNGKNKANEYTQRIYGRDLAKSQDMAPAKTEQAYLPVMGIVRNDNALLEVVTEGSAYATARAAVSGQKSTSYNSAWF
;
A
#
# COMPACT_ATOMS: atom_id res chain seq x y z
N ALA A 1 4.83 0.22 0.76
CA ALA A 1 5.62 -0.95 0.31
C ALA A 1 4.99 -1.54 -0.95
N VAL A 2 5.80 -2.08 -1.81
CA VAL A 2 5.37 -2.72 -3.06
C VAL A 2 5.62 -4.21 -2.96
N LYS A 3 4.62 -5.01 -3.31
CA LYS A 3 4.77 -6.46 -3.48
C LYS A 3 4.87 -6.79 -4.95
N VAL A 4 5.85 -7.61 -5.26
CA VAL A 4 6.14 -8.05 -6.62
C VAL A 4 6.13 -9.58 -6.65
N THR A 5 5.58 -10.16 -7.68
CA THR A 5 5.61 -11.60 -7.90
C THR A 5 6.34 -11.94 -9.19
N ASP A 6 7.00 -13.08 -9.17
CA ASP A 6 7.55 -13.72 -10.34
C ASP A 6 6.45 -14.59 -10.99
N THR A 7 6.22 -14.42 -12.27
CA THR A 7 5.16 -15.13 -12.99
C THR A 7 5.51 -16.57 -13.37
N GLU A 8 6.78 -16.91 -13.44
CA GLU A 8 7.24 -18.26 -13.76
C GLU A 8 7.43 -19.13 -12.50
N SER A 9 7.85 -18.49 -11.41
CA SER A 9 8.06 -19.16 -10.13
C SER A 9 7.42 -18.31 -9.04
N PRO A 10 6.13 -18.48 -8.75
CA PRO A 10 5.37 -17.57 -7.92
C PRO A 10 5.97 -17.43 -6.52
N SER A 11 6.75 -16.40 -6.33
CA SER A 11 7.24 -15.97 -5.02
C SER A 11 6.98 -14.47 -4.89
N THR A 12 6.45 -14.05 -3.76
CA THR A 12 6.17 -12.64 -3.53
C THR A 12 7.35 -12.00 -2.79
N THR A 13 7.88 -10.94 -3.36
CA THR A 13 8.92 -10.12 -2.74
C THR A 13 8.33 -8.78 -2.36
N VAL A 14 8.59 -8.34 -1.13
CA VAL A 14 8.21 -7.00 -0.65
C VAL A 14 9.38 -6.06 -0.87
N ARG A 15 9.12 -4.93 -1.52
CA ARG A 15 10.07 -3.83 -1.69
C ARG A 15 9.58 -2.60 -0.96
N SER A 16 10.49 -1.85 -0.36
CA SER A 16 10.20 -0.58 0.30
C SER A 16 10.65 0.59 -0.58
N TRP A 17 10.15 1.77 -0.28
CA TRP A 17 10.62 2.99 -0.91
C TRP A 17 12.15 3.19 -0.75
N LYS A 18 12.74 2.65 0.31
CA LYS A 18 14.20 2.69 0.54
C LYS A 18 14.98 1.90 -0.50
N ASP A 19 14.43 0.83 -1.01
CA ASP A 19 15.07 0.04 -2.07
C ASP A 19 15.16 0.87 -3.36
N SER A 20 14.12 1.67 -3.67
CA SER A 20 14.15 2.62 -4.78
C SER A 20 15.10 3.80 -4.50
N VAL A 21 14.99 4.44 -3.35
CA VAL A 21 15.82 5.62 -3.01
C VAL A 21 17.32 5.32 -3.04
N ASN A 22 17.73 4.13 -2.64
CA ASN A 22 19.11 3.70 -2.66
C ASN A 22 19.53 3.04 -3.98
N ALA A 23 18.61 2.83 -4.90
CA ALA A 23 18.92 2.27 -6.21
C ALA A 23 19.51 3.35 -7.12
N ILE A 24 20.43 2.91 -7.97
CA ILE A 24 20.97 3.73 -9.06
C ILE A 24 20.66 2.99 -10.35
N VAL A 25 19.98 3.66 -11.26
CA VAL A 25 19.70 3.14 -12.60
C VAL A 25 20.84 3.58 -13.51
N GLU A 26 21.63 2.62 -13.94
CA GLU A 26 22.70 2.85 -14.94
C GLU A 26 22.18 2.46 -16.31
N THR A 27 22.21 3.39 -17.23
CA THR A 27 22.01 3.16 -18.65
C THR A 27 23.35 3.40 -19.37
N ALA A 28 23.45 3.00 -20.64
CA ALA A 28 24.68 3.19 -21.43
C ALA A 28 25.18 4.65 -21.41
N ASP A 29 24.31 5.61 -21.22
CA ASP A 29 24.59 7.03 -21.35
C ASP A 29 24.23 7.86 -20.09
N ASP A 30 23.68 7.24 -19.03
CA ASP A 30 23.15 8.00 -17.88
C ASP A 30 23.10 7.19 -16.58
N ILE A 31 23.30 7.86 -15.46
CA ILE A 31 23.10 7.32 -14.10
C ILE A 31 21.94 8.11 -13.46
N ARG A 32 20.88 7.40 -13.10
CA ARG A 32 19.71 8.03 -12.48
C ARG A 32 19.44 7.46 -11.10
N PRO A 33 19.00 8.31 -10.13
CA PRO A 33 18.52 7.80 -8.86
C PRO A 33 17.28 6.92 -9.08
N GLY A 34 17.06 5.95 -8.21
CA GLY A 34 15.86 5.11 -8.21
C GLY A 34 14.60 5.85 -7.74
N LEU A 35 14.71 7.10 -7.33
CA LEU A 35 13.60 8.00 -7.04
C LEU A 35 13.79 9.31 -7.79
N THR A 36 12.83 9.66 -8.63
CA THR A 36 12.76 10.96 -9.29
C THR A 36 11.51 11.70 -8.80
N VAL A 37 11.68 12.97 -8.41
CA VAL A 37 10.56 13.82 -7.99
C VAL A 37 10.42 14.98 -8.96
N THR A 38 9.22 15.14 -9.50
CA THR A 38 8.87 16.23 -10.41
C THR A 38 7.68 16.99 -9.84
N MET A 39 7.76 18.31 -9.84
CA MET A 39 6.63 19.16 -9.43
C MET A 39 5.51 19.10 -10.49
N VAL A 40 4.29 18.96 -10.02
CA VAL A 40 3.07 19.07 -10.81
C VAL A 40 2.18 20.17 -10.22
N ASP A 41 1.07 20.48 -10.86
CA ASP A 41 0.12 21.46 -10.31
C ASP A 41 -0.38 20.98 -8.94
N ASN A 42 -0.24 21.87 -7.95
CA ASN A 42 -0.61 21.64 -6.54
C ASN A 42 0.06 20.45 -5.85
N GLY A 43 1.20 19.95 -6.35
CA GLY A 43 1.82 18.79 -5.71
C GLY A 43 3.07 18.30 -6.41
N PHE A 44 3.30 17.01 -6.30
CA PHE A 44 4.45 16.38 -6.95
C PHE A 44 4.14 14.95 -7.42
N ARG A 45 4.89 14.52 -8.42
CA ARG A 45 4.99 13.16 -8.92
C ARG A 45 6.31 12.56 -8.44
N ALA A 46 6.25 11.49 -7.69
CA ALA A 46 7.40 10.71 -7.27
C ALA A 46 7.44 9.40 -8.06
N GLU A 47 8.45 9.21 -8.86
CA GLU A 47 8.67 7.99 -9.64
C GLU A 47 9.66 7.09 -8.92
N TYR A 48 9.20 5.91 -8.51
CA TYR A 48 10.00 4.89 -7.83
C TYR A 48 10.42 3.83 -8.82
N THR A 49 11.73 3.70 -9.04
CA THR A 49 12.32 2.69 -9.92
C THR A 49 12.98 1.59 -9.09
N PHE A 50 12.64 0.35 -9.39
CA PHE A 50 13.19 -0.87 -8.80
C PHE A 50 13.94 -1.64 -9.89
N PRO A 51 15.23 -1.33 -10.09
CA PRO A 51 15.98 -1.85 -11.26
C PRO A 51 16.15 -3.37 -11.25
N ASN A 52 16.24 -3.98 -10.07
CA ASN A 52 16.36 -5.44 -9.96
C ASN A 52 15.08 -6.18 -10.38
N GLU A 53 13.94 -5.52 -10.26
CA GLU A 53 12.64 -6.04 -10.65
C GLU A 53 12.21 -5.57 -12.03
N GLY A 54 12.89 -4.55 -12.58
CA GLY A 54 12.52 -3.90 -13.83
C GLY A 54 11.18 -3.17 -13.76
N ILE A 55 10.84 -2.61 -12.59
CA ILE A 55 9.55 -1.99 -12.31
C ILE A 55 9.74 -0.52 -12.01
N THR A 56 8.87 0.31 -12.58
CA THR A 56 8.77 1.74 -12.24
C THR A 56 7.32 2.07 -11.89
N ILE A 57 7.13 2.76 -10.77
CA ILE A 57 5.80 3.12 -10.24
C ILE A 57 5.75 4.63 -10.03
N PRO A 58 4.91 5.36 -10.78
CA PRO A 58 4.63 6.76 -10.52
C PRO A 58 3.63 6.90 -9.38
N TYR A 59 3.88 7.84 -8.51
CA TYR A 59 3.05 8.17 -7.37
C TYR A 59 2.80 9.67 -7.32
N TYR A 60 1.54 10.06 -7.35
CA TYR A 60 1.14 11.45 -7.31
C TYR A 60 0.63 11.82 -5.93
N ILE A 61 1.07 12.94 -5.42
CA ILE A 61 0.52 13.56 -4.21
C ILE A 61 0.20 15.01 -4.56
N THR A 62 -1.06 15.36 -4.45
CA THR A 62 -1.56 16.72 -4.72
C THR A 62 -2.39 17.24 -3.56
N LEU A 63 -2.43 18.55 -3.39
CA LEU A 63 -3.29 19.25 -2.44
C LEU A 63 -4.51 19.78 -3.19
N GLU A 64 -5.67 19.22 -2.89
CA GLU A 64 -6.93 19.55 -3.55
C GLU A 64 -7.83 20.32 -2.55
N GLY A 65 -7.63 21.63 -2.49
CA GLY A 65 -8.34 22.47 -1.53
C GLY A 65 -7.91 22.16 -0.08
N ASP A 66 -8.73 21.41 0.64
CA ASP A 66 -8.55 21.08 2.06
C ASP A 66 -8.17 19.61 2.32
N TYR A 67 -7.93 18.82 1.25
CA TYR A 67 -7.50 17.43 1.39
C TYR A 67 -6.27 17.12 0.53
N ILE A 68 -5.58 16.06 0.91
CA ILE A 68 -4.46 15.50 0.15
C ILE A 68 -5.02 14.35 -0.70
N GLN A 69 -4.74 14.37 -1.98
CA GLN A 69 -4.99 13.25 -2.87
C GLN A 69 -3.68 12.51 -3.13
N ALA A 70 -3.72 11.20 -2.92
CA ALA A 70 -2.62 10.30 -3.25
C ALA A 70 -3.10 9.29 -4.28
N SER A 71 -2.40 9.14 -5.40
CA SER A 71 -2.83 8.23 -6.47
C SER A 71 -1.65 7.59 -7.19
N ILE A 72 -1.94 6.44 -7.81
CA ILE A 72 -1.05 5.75 -8.74
C ILE A 72 -1.80 5.64 -10.07
N ALA A 73 -1.21 6.18 -11.11
CA ALA A 73 -1.68 5.97 -12.48
C ALA A 73 -1.25 4.57 -12.94
N VAL A 74 -2.18 3.64 -12.96
CA VAL A 74 -1.89 2.22 -13.25
C VAL A 74 -1.34 2.03 -14.66
N ASP A 75 -1.80 2.82 -15.61
CA ASP A 75 -1.36 2.83 -17.01
C ASP A 75 0.05 3.41 -17.21
N GLU A 76 0.59 4.10 -16.20
CA GLU A 76 1.98 4.58 -16.20
C GLU A 76 2.95 3.62 -15.47
N ILE A 77 2.45 2.56 -14.83
CA ILE A 77 3.33 1.54 -14.24
C ILE A 77 4.04 0.82 -15.38
N THR A 78 5.37 0.74 -15.30
CA THR A 78 6.15 -0.10 -16.20
C THR A 78 6.58 -1.35 -15.46
N GLU A 79 6.43 -2.50 -16.14
CA GLU A 79 6.84 -3.81 -15.66
C GLU A 79 7.77 -4.45 -16.71
N THR A 80 8.73 -5.25 -16.26
CA THR A 80 9.58 -5.99 -17.20
C THR A 80 8.74 -7.07 -17.87
N GLU A 81 8.55 -6.95 -19.16
CA GLU A 81 8.03 -8.03 -19.97
C GLU A 81 9.09 -9.14 -20.09
N SER A 82 8.66 -10.39 -20.02
CA SER A 82 9.55 -11.51 -20.31
C SER A 82 9.96 -11.45 -21.78
N ASP A 83 11.25 -11.36 -22.06
CA ASP A 83 11.77 -11.54 -23.40
C ASP A 83 11.73 -13.05 -23.73
N PRO A 84 10.90 -13.48 -24.70
CA PRO A 84 10.84 -14.90 -25.08
C PRO A 84 12.16 -15.47 -25.60
N ALA A 85 13.13 -14.61 -25.93
CA ALA A 85 14.46 -15.02 -26.35
C ALA A 85 15.44 -15.25 -25.19
N LEU A 86 15.11 -14.76 -23.99
CA LEU A 86 15.93 -14.89 -22.79
C LEU A 86 15.30 -15.95 -21.87
N ILE A 87 15.78 -17.19 -21.99
CA ILE A 87 15.26 -18.38 -21.27
C ILE A 87 15.36 -18.25 -19.72
N GLN A 88 15.86 -17.16 -19.16
CA GLN A 88 16.14 -16.99 -17.73
C GLN A 88 15.60 -15.72 -17.08
N GLU A 89 14.90 -14.85 -17.76
CA GLU A 89 14.29 -13.68 -17.15
C GLU A 89 12.78 -13.92 -16.95
N SER A 90 12.42 -14.21 -15.72
CA SER A 90 11.03 -14.26 -15.31
C SER A 90 10.42 -12.86 -15.32
N SER A 91 9.29 -12.70 -15.97
CA SER A 91 8.52 -11.46 -15.87
C SER A 91 8.05 -11.23 -14.42
N ARG A 92 8.10 -9.99 -13.96
CA ARG A 92 7.67 -9.60 -12.61
C ARG A 92 6.56 -8.59 -12.71
N SER A 93 5.55 -8.77 -11.88
CA SER A 93 4.38 -7.91 -11.85
C SER A 93 4.13 -7.35 -10.47
N VAL A 94 3.62 -6.12 -10.42
CA VAL A 94 3.15 -5.49 -9.18
C VAL A 94 1.86 -6.18 -8.73
N VAL A 95 1.85 -6.65 -7.50
CA VAL A 95 0.69 -7.35 -6.91
C VAL A 95 -0.07 -6.45 -5.94
N ASP A 96 0.67 -5.61 -5.21
CA ASP A 96 0.09 -4.80 -4.14
C ASP A 96 1.02 -3.61 -3.86
N VAL A 97 0.43 -2.47 -3.57
CA VAL A 97 1.13 -1.25 -3.17
C VAL A 97 0.46 -0.69 -1.92
N ASN A 98 1.22 -0.54 -0.84
CA ASN A 98 0.73 0.15 0.34
C ASN A 98 0.85 1.66 0.13
N LEU A 99 -0.28 2.34 0.14
CA LEU A 99 -0.34 3.80 0.04
C LEU A 99 -0.26 4.42 1.43
N LEU A 100 0.58 5.43 1.59
CA LEU A 100 0.65 6.30 2.76
C LEU A 100 0.64 5.59 4.13
N GLN A 101 1.19 4.37 4.22
CA GLN A 101 1.13 3.49 5.39
C GLN A 101 1.40 4.20 6.73
N ASP A 102 2.31 5.16 6.75
CA ASP A 102 2.73 5.87 7.97
C ASP A 102 2.16 7.29 8.06
N LEU A 103 1.26 7.68 7.14
CA LEU A 103 0.61 8.98 7.22
C LEU A 103 -0.37 8.98 8.41
N GLY A 104 -0.22 9.97 9.28
CA GLY A 104 -1.04 10.05 10.49
C GLY A 104 -0.73 9.01 11.56
N ALA A 105 0.28 8.16 11.37
CA ALA A 105 0.65 7.15 12.34
C ALA A 105 0.96 7.75 13.72
N ALA A 106 0.58 7.02 14.77
CA ALA A 106 0.79 7.43 16.17
C ALA A 106 1.85 6.58 16.85
N PHE A 107 2.63 7.18 17.75
CA PHE A 107 3.59 6.48 18.57
C PHE A 107 2.90 5.61 19.64
N SER A 108 3.67 4.71 20.24
CA SER A 108 3.17 3.78 21.26
C SER A 108 2.74 4.43 22.57
N ASP A 109 3.17 5.65 22.83
CA ASP A 109 2.86 6.46 24.03
C ASP A 109 1.72 7.47 23.80
N GLU A 110 1.19 7.55 22.58
CA GLU A 110 0.05 8.41 22.26
C GLU A 110 -1.28 7.69 22.54
N GLU A 111 -2.29 8.46 22.87
CA GLU A 111 -3.65 7.99 23.06
C GLU A 111 -4.46 8.14 21.76
N GLY A 112 -5.35 7.18 21.52
CA GLY A 112 -6.20 7.23 20.35
C GLY A 112 -6.72 5.88 19.90
N TYR A 113 -7.25 5.89 18.68
CA TYR A 113 -7.85 4.71 18.08
C TYR A 113 -7.84 4.78 16.55
N ILE A 114 -7.95 3.62 15.94
CA ILE A 114 -8.15 3.46 14.50
C ILE A 114 -9.61 3.10 14.25
N ILE A 115 -10.21 3.71 13.23
CA ILE A 115 -11.53 3.36 12.71
C ILE A 115 -11.32 2.47 11.50
N THR A 116 -11.91 1.28 11.51
CA THR A 116 -11.84 0.31 10.41
C THR A 116 -13.22 0.07 9.81
N PRO A 117 -13.30 -0.29 8.51
CA PRO A 117 -14.57 -0.53 7.82
C PRO A 117 -15.15 -1.93 8.10
N ASP A 118 -14.82 -2.56 9.22
CA ASP A 118 -15.29 -3.89 9.59
C ASP A 118 -16.80 -3.88 9.83
N GLY A 119 -17.56 -4.53 8.96
CA GLY A 119 -19.03 -4.45 8.96
C GLY A 119 -19.53 -3.01 8.79
N SER A 120 -20.23 -2.52 9.77
CA SER A 120 -20.73 -1.12 9.85
C SER A 120 -19.70 -0.13 10.40
N GLY A 121 -18.51 -0.60 10.71
CA GLY A 121 -17.41 0.14 11.31
C GLY A 121 -17.02 -0.40 12.69
N ALA A 122 -15.74 -0.49 12.95
CA ALA A 122 -15.19 -0.91 14.24
C ALA A 122 -14.07 0.03 14.69
N VAL A 123 -13.71 -0.05 15.95
CA VAL A 123 -12.66 0.76 16.57
C VAL A 123 -11.60 -0.14 17.16
N ILE A 124 -10.34 0.14 16.85
CA ILE A 124 -9.17 -0.49 17.43
C ILE A 124 -8.46 0.55 18.29
N ASN A 125 -8.59 0.45 19.61
CA ASN A 125 -7.87 1.35 20.51
C ASN A 125 -6.37 1.09 20.47
N PHE A 126 -5.57 2.15 20.56
CA PHE A 126 -4.14 2.03 20.80
C PHE A 126 -3.88 1.34 22.14
N ASN A 127 -2.70 0.79 22.32
CA ASN A 127 -2.27 0.21 23.59
C ASN A 127 -3.25 -0.83 24.21
N ASN A 128 -4.01 -1.51 23.35
CA ASN A 128 -5.01 -2.49 23.76
C ASN A 128 -4.44 -3.84 24.25
N GLY A 129 -3.12 -3.98 24.34
CA GLY A 129 -2.41 -5.18 24.76
C GLY A 129 -2.41 -6.32 23.72
N LYS A 130 -2.95 -6.11 22.52
CA LYS A 130 -3.05 -7.12 21.47
C LYS A 130 -1.97 -7.04 20.40
N ASN A 131 -0.80 -6.53 20.75
CA ASN A 131 0.33 -6.40 19.82
C ASN A 131 0.87 -7.74 19.29
N LYS A 132 0.48 -8.87 19.89
CA LYS A 132 0.78 -10.22 19.39
C LYS A 132 -0.31 -10.80 18.49
N ALA A 133 -1.47 -10.14 18.39
CA ALA A 133 -2.52 -10.54 17.49
C ALA A 133 -2.14 -10.23 16.02
N ASN A 134 -2.86 -10.81 15.10
CA ASN A 134 -2.71 -10.45 13.69
C ASN A 134 -3.21 -9.01 13.47
N GLU A 135 -2.60 -8.34 12.53
CA GLU A 135 -3.06 -7.05 12.02
C GLU A 135 -4.45 -7.17 11.40
N TYR A 136 -5.23 -6.12 11.49
CA TYR A 136 -6.47 -6.03 10.74
C TYR A 136 -6.15 -5.97 9.25
N THR A 137 -6.78 -6.83 8.47
CA THR A 137 -6.64 -6.85 7.01
C THR A 137 -7.95 -7.33 6.41
N GLN A 138 -8.61 -6.46 5.66
CA GLN A 138 -9.88 -6.75 5.01
C GLN A 138 -9.91 -6.15 3.61
N ARG A 139 -10.24 -6.97 2.62
CA ARG A 139 -10.50 -6.46 1.27
C ARG A 139 -11.84 -5.72 1.26
N ILE A 140 -11.86 -4.53 0.66
CA ILE A 140 -13.08 -3.75 0.47
C ILE A 140 -14.04 -4.55 -0.43
N TYR A 141 -15.30 -4.62 -0.02
CA TYR A 141 -16.37 -5.45 -0.62
C TYR A 141 -16.14 -6.96 -0.52
N GLY A 142 -15.12 -7.40 0.24
CA GLY A 142 -14.86 -8.82 0.46
C GLY A 142 -14.26 -9.54 -0.75
N ARG A 143 -14.50 -10.84 -0.83
CA ARG A 143 -13.98 -11.69 -1.90
C ARG A 143 -14.86 -11.63 -3.15
N ASP A 144 -14.23 -11.65 -4.30
CA ASP A 144 -14.92 -11.93 -5.55
C ASP A 144 -15.29 -13.43 -5.61
N LEU A 145 -16.55 -13.72 -5.32
CA LEU A 145 -17.06 -15.08 -5.30
C LEU A 145 -17.03 -15.75 -6.67
N ALA A 146 -16.96 -14.98 -7.76
CA ALA A 146 -16.85 -15.54 -9.11
C ALA A 146 -15.45 -16.11 -9.39
N LYS A 147 -14.44 -15.66 -8.65
CA LYS A 147 -13.03 -16.07 -8.82
C LYS A 147 -12.52 -16.99 -7.71
N SER A 148 -13.21 -17.05 -6.56
CA SER A 148 -12.77 -17.82 -5.41
C SER A 148 -13.42 -19.20 -5.40
N GLN A 149 -12.60 -20.26 -5.37
CA GLN A 149 -13.04 -21.63 -5.11
C GLN A 149 -13.18 -21.93 -3.61
N ASP A 150 -12.81 -21.01 -2.75
CA ASP A 150 -12.88 -21.17 -1.31
C ASP A 150 -14.33 -20.99 -0.84
N MET A 151 -14.99 -22.10 -0.59
CA MET A 151 -16.38 -22.16 -0.15
C MET A 151 -16.54 -21.95 1.37
N ALA A 152 -15.46 -21.73 2.11
CA ALA A 152 -15.55 -21.50 3.54
C ALA A 152 -16.30 -20.18 3.82
N PRO A 153 -17.29 -20.17 4.72
CA PRO A 153 -17.98 -18.95 5.10
C PRO A 153 -16.98 -17.96 5.72
N ALA A 154 -17.13 -16.68 5.41
CA ALA A 154 -16.36 -15.64 6.06
C ALA A 154 -16.59 -15.74 7.58
N LYS A 155 -15.50 -15.78 8.34
CA LYS A 155 -15.55 -15.84 9.81
C LYS A 155 -15.65 -14.44 10.44
N THR A 156 -15.53 -13.40 9.63
CA THR A 156 -15.50 -12.00 10.03
C THR A 156 -16.47 -11.21 9.17
N GLU A 157 -16.95 -10.10 9.70
CA GLU A 157 -17.71 -9.14 8.94
C GLU A 157 -16.89 -8.64 7.73
N GLN A 158 -17.59 -8.27 6.65
CA GLN A 158 -16.93 -7.73 5.47
C GLN A 158 -16.78 -6.21 5.58
N ALA A 159 -15.74 -5.67 4.93
CA ALA A 159 -15.61 -4.24 4.77
C ALA A 159 -16.52 -3.75 3.64
N TYR A 160 -17.50 -2.92 3.96
CA TYR A 160 -18.46 -2.40 2.99
C TYR A 160 -18.15 -0.98 2.52
N LEU A 161 -17.32 -0.26 3.25
CA LEU A 161 -16.98 1.12 2.94
C LEU A 161 -15.47 1.25 2.70
N PRO A 162 -15.05 1.96 1.65
CA PRO A 162 -13.64 2.21 1.37
C PRO A 162 -13.12 3.40 2.20
N VAL A 163 -13.30 3.33 3.52
CA VAL A 163 -12.99 4.43 4.45
C VAL A 163 -12.27 3.89 5.66
N MET A 164 -11.20 4.53 6.04
CA MET A 164 -10.49 4.29 7.30
C MET A 164 -10.23 5.61 8.02
N GLY A 165 -9.89 5.55 9.28
CA GLY A 165 -9.49 6.73 10.02
C GLY A 165 -8.55 6.42 11.17
N ILE A 166 -7.78 7.42 11.58
CA ILE A 166 -6.96 7.36 12.77
C ILE A 166 -7.17 8.63 13.57
N VAL A 167 -7.44 8.48 14.85
CA VAL A 167 -7.55 9.58 15.80
C VAL A 167 -6.42 9.43 16.80
N ARG A 168 -5.60 10.47 16.93
CA ARG A 168 -4.48 10.51 17.87
C ARG A 168 -4.48 11.82 18.63
N ASN A 169 -4.54 11.75 19.94
CA ASN A 169 -4.70 12.91 20.80
C ASN A 169 -5.84 13.82 20.30
N ASP A 170 -5.57 15.08 19.94
CA ASP A 170 -6.56 16.04 19.43
C ASP A 170 -6.60 16.12 17.89
N ASN A 171 -5.93 15.22 17.19
CA ASN A 171 -5.86 15.21 15.72
C ASN A 171 -6.51 13.99 15.15
N ALA A 172 -7.05 14.11 13.94
CA ALA A 172 -7.63 12.99 13.20
C ALA A 172 -7.27 13.06 11.72
N LEU A 173 -7.12 11.90 11.13
CA LEU A 173 -7.00 11.71 9.68
C LEU A 173 -8.12 10.78 9.24
N LEU A 174 -8.81 11.14 8.15
CA LEU A 174 -9.76 10.28 7.46
C LEU A 174 -9.20 9.95 6.07
N GLU A 175 -9.19 8.68 5.74
CA GLU A 175 -8.75 8.16 4.45
C GLU A 175 -9.96 7.60 3.70
N VAL A 176 -10.11 7.99 2.44
CA VAL A 176 -11.21 7.55 1.57
C VAL A 176 -10.64 7.13 0.23
N VAL A 177 -10.93 5.90 -0.19
CA VAL A 177 -10.56 5.45 -1.54
C VAL A 177 -11.68 5.84 -2.50
N THR A 178 -11.43 6.82 -3.33
CA THR A 178 -12.39 7.36 -4.30
C THR A 178 -12.38 6.61 -5.63
N GLU A 179 -11.23 6.06 -6.02
CA GLU A 179 -11.06 5.27 -7.24
C GLU A 179 -10.34 3.95 -6.93
N GLY A 180 -10.67 2.88 -7.63
CA GLY A 180 -10.04 1.57 -7.42
C GLY A 180 -10.46 0.85 -6.15
N SER A 181 -11.51 1.27 -5.45
CA SER A 181 -11.92 0.72 -4.16
C SER A 181 -12.19 -0.79 -4.17
N ALA A 182 -12.64 -1.36 -5.30
CA ALA A 182 -12.82 -2.81 -5.45
C ALA A 182 -11.51 -3.62 -5.38
N TYR A 183 -10.37 -2.97 -5.55
CA TYR A 183 -9.04 -3.58 -5.45
C TYR A 183 -8.36 -3.25 -4.11
N ALA A 184 -8.91 -2.33 -3.34
CA ALA A 184 -8.32 -1.87 -2.10
C ALA A 184 -8.45 -2.91 -0.97
N THR A 185 -7.45 -2.92 -0.12
CA THR A 185 -7.43 -3.71 1.12
C THR A 185 -7.16 -2.76 2.28
N ALA A 186 -8.14 -2.64 3.17
CA ALA A 186 -7.99 -1.88 4.41
C ALA A 186 -7.09 -2.63 5.38
N ARG A 187 -6.09 -1.95 5.93
CA ARG A 187 -5.12 -2.50 6.86
C ARG A 187 -4.96 -1.60 8.07
N ALA A 188 -4.87 -2.20 9.24
CA ALA A 188 -4.57 -1.48 10.47
C ALA A 188 -3.71 -2.31 11.40
N ALA A 189 -2.79 -1.66 12.08
CA ALA A 189 -1.92 -2.29 13.05
C ALA A 189 -1.74 -1.39 14.28
N VAL A 190 -1.66 -2.00 15.44
CA VAL A 190 -1.22 -1.32 16.66
C VAL A 190 0.28 -1.50 16.84
N SER A 191 0.89 -0.55 17.55
CA SER A 191 2.32 -0.55 17.82
C SER A 191 2.81 -1.90 18.36
N GLY A 192 3.88 -2.40 17.76
CA GLY A 192 4.51 -3.69 18.12
C GLY A 192 3.96 -4.90 17.39
N GLN A 193 2.99 -4.76 16.49
CA GLN A 193 2.61 -5.80 15.52
C GLN A 193 3.65 -5.91 14.40
N LYS A 194 3.58 -6.99 13.59
CA LYS A 194 4.66 -7.38 12.67
C LYS A 194 5.10 -6.31 11.67
N SER A 195 4.16 -5.52 11.15
CA SER A 195 4.46 -4.60 10.04
C SER A 195 4.93 -3.24 10.51
N THR A 196 4.71 -2.87 11.77
CA THR A 196 4.98 -1.52 12.23
C THR A 196 5.31 -1.41 13.71
N SER A 197 6.12 -0.40 14.04
CA SER A 197 6.34 0.07 15.42
C SER A 197 5.34 1.15 15.84
N TYR A 198 4.44 1.53 14.93
CA TYR A 198 3.45 2.59 15.13
C TYR A 198 2.04 2.04 15.17
N ASN A 199 1.09 2.82 15.69
CA ASN A 199 -0.31 2.64 15.46
C ASN A 199 -0.63 3.26 14.09
N SER A 200 -1.09 2.47 13.14
CA SER A 200 -1.17 2.90 11.74
C SER A 200 -2.40 2.29 11.04
N ALA A 201 -2.98 3.06 10.12
CA ALA A 201 -4.05 2.64 9.22
C ALA A 201 -3.65 3.00 7.79
N TRP A 202 -3.98 2.14 6.80
CA TRP A 202 -3.62 2.39 5.40
C TRP A 202 -4.40 1.48 4.44
N PHE A 203 -4.35 1.84 3.14
CA PHE A 203 -4.84 1.02 2.03
C PHE A 203 -3.72 0.47 1.17
#